data_fed6fe5614a9a256614300dabaeb6ff1
#
_entry.id   fed6fe5614a9a256614300dabaeb6ff1
#
_cell.length_a   1.000
_cell.length_b   1.000
_cell.length_c   1.000
_cell.angle_alpha   90.00
_cell.angle_beta   90.00
_cell.angle_gamma   90.00
#
_symmetry.space_group_name_H-M   'P 1'
#
loop_
_entity.id
_entity.type
_entity.pdbx_description
1 polymer ?
#
loop_
_entity_poly.entity_id
_entity_poly.type
_entity_poly.pdbx_seq_one_letter_code
_entity_poly.pdbx_strand_id
1 'polypeptide(L)'
;MARAGPDRSRPRILTRRLIAALVAIALGACAGCRSLEPPLQVHYLPQFVAGTRNLYRGATIEIAPPGGIVARGRVEVGAIYGPDGSIQRRLYVEDFSTALRQALARGLRDAGLEVIASRAAPADRPAPSGIDFALAVTVEGVNVDKHFGAETTVHGRYFTMHSRVRLGITLFDRAAHPIFSGEVVGSEDEPPAPVGGEVFLPLETDPAESLSVALSRAVGALILEPGIRRALPRPH
;
A
#
# COMPACT_ATOMS: atom_id res chain seq x y z
N MET A 1 53.16 12.27 -68.47
CA MET A 1 52.51 11.18 -67.79
C MET A 1 52.63 11.40 -66.28
N ALA A 2 51.57 11.94 -65.65
CA ALA A 2 51.48 12.17 -64.20
C ALA A 2 50.56 11.14 -63.53
N ARG A 3 51.15 10.35 -62.63
CA ARG A 3 50.36 9.37 -61.81
C ARG A 3 49.75 10.10 -60.63
N ALA A 4 48.38 10.08 -60.57
CA ALA A 4 47.66 10.52 -59.42
C ALA A 4 47.71 9.41 -58.33
N GLY A 5 48.19 9.82 -57.13
CA GLY A 5 48.19 8.94 -55.94
C GLY A 5 46.81 8.85 -55.29
N PRO A 6 46.47 7.72 -54.65
CA PRO A 6 45.15 7.55 -54.02
C PRO A 6 45.05 8.34 -52.72
N ASP A 7 43.97 9.10 -52.60
CA ASP A 7 43.57 9.87 -51.40
C ASP A 7 43.17 8.90 -50.24
N ARG A 8 43.99 8.87 -49.17
CA ARG A 8 43.86 7.99 -47.99
C ARG A 8 43.15 8.62 -46.79
N SER A 9 42.41 9.72 -46.96
CA SER A 9 41.96 10.55 -45.81
C SER A 9 40.52 10.30 -45.33
N ARG A 10 39.73 9.40 -45.91
CA ARG A 10 38.31 9.27 -45.59
C ARG A 10 37.83 8.23 -44.56
N PRO A 11 38.57 7.24 -44.03
CA PRO A 11 38.00 6.28 -43.10
C PRO A 11 37.95 6.72 -41.64
N ARG A 12 38.70 7.74 -41.21
CA ARG A 12 38.83 8.09 -39.78
C ARG A 12 37.65 8.87 -39.21
N ILE A 13 36.88 9.56 -40.00
CA ILE A 13 35.73 10.39 -39.52
C ILE A 13 34.49 9.53 -39.29
N LEU A 14 34.29 8.52 -40.11
CA LEU A 14 33.12 7.58 -39.93
C LEU A 14 33.26 6.75 -38.66
N THR A 15 34.46 6.27 -38.33
CA THR A 15 34.70 5.46 -37.13
C THR A 15 34.49 6.27 -35.84
N ARG A 16 34.88 7.54 -35.80
CA ARG A 16 34.65 8.41 -34.63
C ARG A 16 33.17 8.71 -34.39
N ARG A 17 32.37 8.89 -35.45
CA ARG A 17 30.93 9.11 -35.33
C ARG A 17 30.19 7.86 -34.89
N LEU A 18 30.58 6.68 -35.33
CA LEU A 18 30.03 5.40 -34.91
C LEU A 18 30.35 5.10 -33.43
N ILE A 19 31.56 5.36 -32.98
CA ILE A 19 31.94 5.18 -31.57
C ILE A 19 31.21 6.18 -30.68
N ALA A 20 31.04 7.45 -31.08
CA ALA A 20 30.27 8.42 -30.31
C ALA A 20 28.79 8.05 -30.23
N ALA A 21 28.19 7.50 -31.29
CA ALA A 21 26.79 7.01 -31.27
C ALA A 21 26.60 5.78 -30.37
N LEU A 22 27.55 4.84 -30.39
CA LEU A 22 27.56 3.67 -29.53
C LEU A 22 27.71 4.03 -28.05
N VAL A 23 28.56 4.98 -27.72
CA VAL A 23 28.73 5.49 -26.34
C VAL A 23 27.51 6.25 -25.89
N ALA A 24 26.84 7.03 -26.74
CA ALA A 24 25.59 7.71 -26.40
C ALA A 24 24.44 6.73 -26.15
N ILE A 25 24.35 5.63 -26.93
CA ILE A 25 23.35 4.57 -26.73
C ILE A 25 23.65 3.79 -25.44
N ALA A 26 24.91 3.49 -25.15
CA ALA A 26 25.31 2.80 -23.92
C ALA A 26 25.03 3.66 -22.67
N LEU A 27 25.31 4.97 -22.72
CA LEU A 27 24.98 5.91 -21.64
C LEU A 27 23.46 6.11 -21.48
N GLY A 28 22.71 6.12 -22.57
CA GLY A 28 21.24 6.17 -22.55
C GLY A 28 20.61 4.90 -21.98
N ALA A 29 21.17 3.73 -22.26
CA ALA A 29 20.73 2.46 -21.69
C ALA A 29 21.01 2.35 -20.18
N CYS A 30 22.14 2.88 -19.70
CA CYS A 30 22.44 2.92 -18.27
C CYS A 30 21.57 3.93 -17.50
N ALA A 31 21.12 5.02 -18.13
CA ALA A 31 20.20 5.97 -17.51
C ALA A 31 18.74 5.42 -17.38
N GLY A 32 18.41 4.38 -18.16
CA GLY A 32 17.09 3.71 -18.13
C GLY A 32 16.95 2.60 -17.08
N CYS A 33 18.05 2.10 -16.52
CA CYS A 33 18.02 1.15 -15.40
C CYS A 33 17.84 1.89 -14.06
N ARG A 34 16.73 2.65 -13.90
CA ARG A 34 16.17 2.82 -12.56
C ARG A 34 15.72 1.43 -12.14
N SER A 35 16.46 0.82 -11.23
CA SER A 35 16.00 -0.39 -10.55
C SER A 35 14.64 -0.05 -9.97
N LEU A 36 13.59 -0.60 -10.60
CA LEU A 36 12.23 -0.49 -10.07
C LEU A 36 12.28 -1.21 -8.74
N GLU A 37 12.38 -0.45 -7.65
CA GLU A 37 12.32 -1.02 -6.31
C GLU A 37 11.06 -1.87 -6.19
N PRO A 38 11.15 -3.07 -5.60
CA PRO A 38 9.98 -3.92 -5.47
C PRO A 38 8.92 -3.21 -4.64
N PRO A 39 7.65 -3.27 -5.04
CA PRO A 39 6.56 -2.71 -4.26
C PRO A 39 6.40 -3.45 -2.94
N LEU A 40 5.93 -2.74 -1.90
CA LEU A 40 5.58 -3.33 -0.62
C LEU A 40 4.43 -4.32 -0.81
N GLN A 41 4.58 -5.51 -0.27
CA GLN A 41 3.55 -6.54 -0.25
C GLN A 41 2.71 -6.39 1.01
N VAL A 42 1.49 -5.86 0.88
CA VAL A 42 0.61 -5.58 2.02
C VAL A 42 -0.41 -6.71 2.19
N HIS A 43 -0.54 -7.22 3.41
CA HIS A 43 -1.40 -8.35 3.74
C HIS A 43 -2.30 -8.05 4.94
N TYR A 44 -3.44 -8.74 5.01
CA TYR A 44 -4.29 -8.72 6.20
C TYR A 44 -3.73 -9.67 7.27
N LEU A 45 -3.54 -9.14 8.47
CA LEU A 45 -2.99 -9.84 9.63
C LEU A 45 -4.05 -9.96 10.74
N PRO A 46 -4.81 -11.06 10.80
CA PRO A 46 -5.95 -11.20 11.70
C PRO A 46 -5.59 -11.15 13.18
N GLN A 47 -4.34 -11.43 13.56
CA GLN A 47 -3.87 -11.34 14.94
C GLN A 47 -3.89 -9.91 15.51
N PHE A 48 -3.90 -8.89 14.64
CA PHE A 48 -3.97 -7.49 15.05
C PHE A 48 -5.39 -6.94 15.10
N VAL A 49 -6.40 -7.80 14.90
CA VAL A 49 -7.82 -7.44 14.88
C VAL A 49 -8.54 -8.15 16.05
N ALA A 50 -8.23 -7.70 17.26
CA ALA A 50 -8.83 -8.29 18.46
C ALA A 50 -10.32 -7.92 18.63
N GLY A 51 -11.11 -8.85 19.18
CA GLY A 51 -12.50 -8.59 19.59
C GLY A 51 -13.52 -8.45 18.45
N THR A 52 -13.14 -8.82 17.22
CA THR A 52 -14.05 -8.70 16.06
C THR A 52 -14.72 -10.01 15.65
N ARG A 53 -14.31 -11.16 16.20
CA ARG A 53 -14.83 -12.47 15.79
C ARG A 53 -16.29 -12.66 16.19
N ASN A 54 -17.10 -13.11 15.22
CA ASN A 54 -18.52 -13.46 15.42
C ASN A 54 -19.36 -12.34 16.05
N LEU A 55 -19.07 -11.09 15.76
CA LEU A 55 -19.82 -9.92 16.24
C LEU A 55 -21.20 -9.78 15.60
N TYR A 56 -21.35 -10.31 14.39
CA TYR A 56 -22.54 -10.19 13.57
C TYR A 56 -23.06 -11.57 13.18
N ARG A 57 -24.34 -11.67 12.81
CA ARG A 57 -24.91 -12.94 12.39
C ARG A 57 -26.05 -12.74 11.40
N GLY A 58 -26.05 -13.60 10.36
CA GLY A 58 -27.17 -13.74 9.46
C GLY A 58 -27.43 -12.58 8.51
N ALA A 59 -26.40 -11.76 8.22
CA ALA A 59 -26.48 -10.71 7.21
C ALA A 59 -25.47 -10.92 6.10
N THR A 60 -25.91 -10.61 4.90
CA THR A 60 -25.07 -10.61 3.69
C THR A 60 -24.67 -9.18 3.35
N ILE A 61 -23.36 -8.94 3.24
CA ILE A 61 -22.78 -7.64 2.89
C ILE A 61 -22.04 -7.70 1.57
N GLU A 62 -22.36 -6.79 0.67
CA GLU A 62 -21.63 -6.60 -0.58
C GLU A 62 -20.52 -5.58 -0.38
N ILE A 63 -19.28 -5.89 -0.79
CA ILE A 63 -18.18 -4.94 -0.78
C ILE A 63 -17.96 -4.40 -2.19
N ALA A 64 -18.15 -3.08 -2.35
CA ALA A 64 -17.82 -2.39 -3.58
C ALA A 64 -16.31 -2.36 -3.83
N PRO A 65 -15.86 -2.18 -5.09
CA PRO A 65 -14.46 -1.88 -5.37
C PRO A 65 -14.02 -0.63 -4.60
N PRO A 66 -12.92 -0.69 -3.83
CA PRO A 66 -12.42 0.49 -3.13
C PRO A 66 -12.11 1.64 -4.09
N GLY A 67 -12.52 2.85 -3.71
CA GLY A 67 -12.24 4.10 -4.42
C GLY A 67 -11.07 4.87 -3.78
N GLY A 68 -10.74 6.06 -4.36
CA GLY A 68 -9.79 7.00 -3.79
C GLY A 68 -8.42 7.03 -4.45
N ILE A 69 -7.47 7.72 -3.79
CA ILE A 69 -6.18 8.13 -4.37
C ILE A 69 -5.28 6.95 -4.73
N VAL A 70 -5.41 5.83 -4.05
CA VAL A 70 -4.51 4.64 -4.17
C VAL A 70 -5.21 3.48 -4.87
N ALA A 71 -6.26 3.77 -5.64
CA ALA A 71 -7.15 2.73 -6.15
C ALA A 71 -6.50 1.80 -7.18
N ARG A 72 -5.54 2.25 -7.99
CA ARG A 72 -4.94 1.42 -9.06
C ARG A 72 -3.50 1.80 -9.35
N GLY A 73 -2.70 0.77 -9.69
CA GLY A 73 -1.32 0.93 -10.12
C GLY A 73 -0.33 1.11 -8.96
N ARG A 74 0.87 1.54 -9.32
CA ARG A 74 1.97 1.76 -8.38
C ARG A 74 1.88 3.16 -7.79
N VAL A 75 1.72 3.27 -6.48
CA VAL A 75 1.59 4.53 -5.75
C VAL A 75 2.67 4.65 -4.69
N GLU A 76 3.29 5.83 -4.60
CA GLU A 76 4.20 6.17 -3.50
C GLU A 76 3.39 6.34 -2.22
N VAL A 77 3.82 5.64 -1.17
CA VAL A 77 3.13 5.65 0.13
C VAL A 77 4.02 6.15 1.26
N GLY A 78 5.26 6.53 0.98
CA GLY A 78 6.17 7.06 1.98
C GLY A 78 7.64 6.88 1.62
N ALA A 79 8.52 7.01 2.61
CA ALA A 79 9.95 6.93 2.40
C ALA A 79 10.73 6.40 3.62
N ILE A 80 11.95 5.98 3.34
CA ILE A 80 12.98 5.73 4.34
C ILE A 80 13.91 6.96 4.35
N TYR A 81 14.03 7.57 5.52
CA TYR A 81 14.83 8.77 5.75
C TYR A 81 16.13 8.42 6.47
N GLY A 82 17.22 9.03 6.01
CA GLY A 82 18.51 8.95 6.67
C GLY A 82 18.56 9.79 7.95
N PRO A 83 19.67 9.68 8.70
CA PRO A 83 19.88 10.45 9.93
C PRO A 83 19.91 11.98 9.73
N ASP A 84 20.20 12.41 8.52
CA ASP A 84 20.21 13.82 8.09
C ASP A 84 18.86 14.30 7.55
N GLY A 85 17.83 13.44 7.59
CA GLY A 85 16.51 13.70 7.01
C GLY A 85 16.43 13.54 5.49
N SER A 86 17.53 13.13 4.83
CA SER A 86 17.51 12.86 3.39
C SER A 86 16.70 11.61 3.07
N ILE A 87 15.97 11.64 1.94
CA ILE A 87 15.26 10.46 1.46
C ILE A 87 16.30 9.48 0.90
N GLN A 88 16.46 8.34 1.56
CA GLN A 88 17.30 7.25 1.11
C GLN A 88 16.57 6.33 0.13
N ARG A 89 15.27 6.11 0.37
CA ARG A 89 14.45 5.22 -0.45
C ARG A 89 13.00 5.65 -0.42
N ARG A 90 12.33 5.63 -1.58
CA ARG A 90 10.87 5.82 -1.67
C ARG A 90 10.17 4.48 -1.58
N LEU A 91 9.04 4.45 -0.91
CA LEU A 91 8.25 3.24 -0.69
C LEU A 91 7.00 3.27 -1.56
N TYR A 92 6.71 2.17 -2.22
CA TYR A 92 5.59 2.04 -3.15
C TYR A 92 4.75 0.83 -2.80
N VAL A 93 3.46 0.94 -3.01
CA VAL A 93 2.53 -0.21 -3.06
C VAL A 93 2.01 -0.36 -4.48
N GLU A 94 1.68 -1.58 -4.85
CA GLU A 94 0.99 -1.90 -6.10
C GLU A 94 -0.36 -2.53 -5.77
N ASP A 95 -1.42 -2.09 -6.49
CA ASP A 95 -2.78 -2.62 -6.31
C ASP A 95 -3.27 -2.67 -4.85
N PHE A 96 -3.04 -1.59 -4.09
CA PHE A 96 -3.48 -1.50 -2.69
C PHE A 96 -4.98 -1.76 -2.54
N SER A 97 -5.78 -1.41 -3.53
CA SER A 97 -7.22 -1.69 -3.55
C SER A 97 -7.54 -3.18 -3.48
N THR A 98 -6.72 -4.02 -4.11
CA THR A 98 -6.87 -5.48 -4.05
C THR A 98 -6.55 -6.00 -2.66
N ALA A 99 -5.45 -5.54 -2.05
CA ALA A 99 -5.07 -5.90 -0.68
C ALA A 99 -6.15 -5.46 0.33
N LEU A 100 -6.63 -4.22 0.21
CA LEU A 100 -7.72 -3.69 1.06
C LEU A 100 -9.01 -4.50 0.90
N ARG A 101 -9.42 -4.82 -0.33
CA ARG A 101 -10.62 -5.61 -0.59
C ARG A 101 -10.54 -7.01 0.02
N GLN A 102 -9.38 -7.65 -0.10
CA GLN A 102 -9.13 -8.94 0.53
C GLN A 102 -9.16 -8.84 2.06
N ALA A 103 -8.56 -7.80 2.62
CA ALA A 103 -8.57 -7.53 4.06
C ALA A 103 -9.99 -7.31 4.59
N LEU A 104 -10.78 -6.48 3.91
CA LEU A 104 -12.19 -6.24 4.25
C LEU A 104 -13.02 -7.53 4.17
N ALA A 105 -12.88 -8.28 3.07
CA ALA A 105 -13.63 -9.52 2.89
C ALA A 105 -13.29 -10.55 3.96
N ARG A 106 -12.04 -10.65 4.36
CA ARG A 106 -11.60 -11.55 5.44
C ARG A 106 -12.09 -11.09 6.79
N GLY A 107 -11.82 -9.82 7.15
CA GLY A 107 -12.21 -9.27 8.44
C GLY A 107 -13.72 -9.32 8.68
N LEU A 108 -14.53 -9.00 7.68
CA LEU A 108 -16.00 -9.07 7.78
C LEU A 108 -16.52 -10.51 7.88
N ARG A 109 -15.89 -11.48 7.20
CA ARG A 109 -16.21 -12.91 7.38
C ARG A 109 -15.85 -13.39 8.79
N ASP A 110 -14.68 -13.01 9.28
CA ASP A 110 -14.24 -13.33 10.64
C ASP A 110 -15.20 -12.71 11.68
N ALA A 111 -15.80 -11.57 11.35
CA ALA A 111 -16.83 -10.92 12.15
C ALA A 111 -18.22 -11.61 12.06
N GLY A 112 -18.40 -12.61 11.21
CA GLY A 112 -19.62 -13.42 11.11
C GLY A 112 -20.59 -12.99 10.02
N LEU A 113 -20.17 -12.15 9.08
CA LEU A 113 -20.97 -11.73 7.93
C LEU A 113 -20.73 -12.64 6.71
N GLU A 114 -21.76 -12.83 5.91
CA GLU A 114 -21.62 -13.39 4.57
C GLU A 114 -21.15 -12.27 3.61
N VAL A 115 -20.00 -12.44 2.97
CA VAL A 115 -19.38 -11.38 2.17
C VAL A 115 -19.39 -11.71 0.70
N ILE A 116 -19.98 -10.82 -0.09
CA ILE A 116 -20.01 -10.85 -1.56
C ILE A 116 -19.13 -9.70 -2.09
N ALA A 117 -18.24 -10.02 -3.01
CA ALA A 117 -17.38 -9.03 -3.65
C ALA A 117 -18.02 -8.50 -4.94
N SER A 118 -18.45 -7.25 -4.94
CA SER A 118 -19.06 -6.59 -6.10
C SER A 118 -18.02 -6.22 -7.17
N ARG A 119 -18.50 -6.09 -8.41
CA ARG A 119 -17.73 -5.52 -9.54
C ARG A 119 -18.12 -4.07 -9.85
N ALA A 120 -19.18 -3.56 -9.24
CA ALA A 120 -19.71 -2.21 -9.47
C ALA A 120 -19.86 -1.43 -8.16
N ALA A 121 -19.87 -0.09 -8.24
CA ALA A 121 -20.14 0.76 -7.09
C ALA A 121 -21.62 0.65 -6.65
N PRO A 122 -21.92 0.68 -5.34
CA PRO A 122 -23.29 0.51 -4.82
C PRO A 122 -24.23 1.67 -5.18
N ALA A 123 -23.69 2.87 -5.42
CA ALA A 123 -24.46 4.08 -5.67
C ALA A 123 -25.33 4.04 -6.95
N ASP A 124 -25.05 3.08 -7.84
CA ASP A 124 -25.67 3.07 -9.18
C ASP A 124 -26.81 2.09 -9.34
N ARG A 125 -27.12 1.28 -8.31
CA ARG A 125 -28.19 0.27 -8.40
C ARG A 125 -28.68 -0.20 -7.02
N PRO A 126 -29.96 -0.57 -6.90
CA PRO A 126 -30.43 -1.28 -5.72
C PRO A 126 -29.67 -2.60 -5.54
N ALA A 127 -29.47 -2.99 -4.29
CA ALA A 127 -28.79 -4.25 -3.97
C ALA A 127 -29.48 -5.43 -4.67
N PRO A 128 -28.73 -6.38 -5.24
CA PRO A 128 -29.31 -7.60 -5.77
C PRO A 128 -30.12 -8.34 -4.69
N SER A 129 -31.10 -9.15 -5.12
CA SER A 129 -31.87 -9.98 -4.19
C SER A 129 -30.94 -10.87 -3.36
N GLY A 130 -31.11 -10.83 -2.03
CA GLY A 130 -30.28 -11.61 -1.10
C GLY A 130 -29.10 -10.83 -0.49
N ILE A 131 -28.91 -9.54 -0.80
CA ILE A 131 -27.94 -8.67 -0.15
C ILE A 131 -28.68 -7.76 0.82
N ASP A 132 -28.25 -7.73 2.08
CA ASP A 132 -28.85 -6.91 3.12
C ASP A 132 -28.23 -5.53 3.20
N PHE A 133 -26.91 -5.46 2.98
CA PHE A 133 -26.12 -4.24 3.08
C PHE A 133 -25.08 -4.13 1.96
N ALA A 134 -24.72 -2.91 1.60
CA ALA A 134 -23.59 -2.65 0.72
C ALA A 134 -22.57 -1.70 1.39
N LEU A 135 -21.29 -2.04 1.31
CA LEU A 135 -20.19 -1.27 1.88
C LEU A 135 -19.37 -0.65 0.77
N ALA A 136 -19.32 0.68 0.75
CA ALA A 136 -18.35 1.44 -0.05
C ALA A 136 -17.21 1.91 0.85
N VAL A 137 -15.99 1.74 0.38
CA VAL A 137 -14.77 2.19 1.07
C VAL A 137 -13.94 3.04 0.13
N THR A 138 -13.50 4.20 0.63
CA THR A 138 -12.60 5.11 -0.09
C THR A 138 -11.28 5.19 0.67
N VAL A 139 -10.16 5.00 -0.04
CA VAL A 139 -8.84 5.19 0.54
C VAL A 139 -8.52 6.69 0.52
N GLU A 140 -8.51 7.31 1.69
CA GLU A 140 -8.23 8.74 1.87
C GLU A 140 -6.74 9.01 2.07
N GLY A 141 -6.00 8.04 2.62
CA GLY A 141 -4.57 8.14 2.80
C GLY A 141 -3.92 6.81 3.18
N VAL A 142 -2.73 6.62 2.65
CA VAL A 142 -1.81 5.54 3.04
C VAL A 142 -0.45 6.16 3.19
N ASN A 143 0.18 5.96 4.34
CA ASN A 143 1.53 6.45 4.61
C ASN A 143 2.35 5.42 5.39
N VAL A 144 3.64 5.32 5.06
CA VAL A 144 4.62 4.57 5.84
C VAL A 144 5.98 5.26 5.75
N ASP A 145 6.44 5.79 6.88
CA ASP A 145 7.70 6.51 6.98
C ASP A 145 8.61 5.83 8.01
N LYS A 146 9.86 5.56 7.60
CA LYS A 146 10.90 5.01 8.45
C LYS A 146 12.03 6.04 8.57
N HIS A 147 12.35 6.46 9.80
CA HIS A 147 13.39 7.44 10.09
C HIS A 147 14.53 6.77 10.85
N PHE A 148 15.74 6.86 10.32
CA PHE A 148 16.94 6.48 11.06
C PHE A 148 17.41 7.65 11.91
N GLY A 149 17.63 7.38 13.22
CA GLY A 149 18.16 8.40 14.14
C GLY A 149 19.62 8.76 13.84
N ALA A 150 19.97 10.02 14.15
CA ALA A 150 21.34 10.52 14.00
C ALA A 150 22.28 9.99 15.10
N GLU A 151 21.73 9.58 16.25
CA GLU A 151 22.53 9.17 17.39
C GLU A 151 23.02 7.73 17.22
N THR A 152 24.34 7.57 17.15
CA THR A 152 25.03 6.32 17.38
C THR A 152 25.27 6.19 18.87
N THR A 153 24.44 5.43 19.58
CA THR A 153 24.74 5.07 20.96
C THR A 153 25.68 3.87 20.97
N VAL A 154 26.17 3.51 22.15
CA VAL A 154 26.98 2.28 22.38
C VAL A 154 26.22 1.01 21.94
N HIS A 155 24.91 1.11 21.70
CA HIS A 155 24.02 0.03 21.32
C HIS A 155 23.58 0.06 19.84
N GLY A 156 24.15 0.92 18.99
CA GLY A 156 23.84 0.97 17.55
C GLY A 156 22.98 2.17 17.15
N ARG A 157 22.45 2.11 15.91
CA ARG A 157 21.53 3.12 15.37
C ARG A 157 20.10 2.79 15.78
N TYR A 158 19.29 3.84 15.95
CA TYR A 158 17.85 3.69 16.19
C TYR A 158 17.06 4.03 14.94
N PHE A 159 15.90 3.42 14.78
CA PHE A 159 14.91 3.86 13.82
C PHE A 159 13.54 4.02 14.49
N THR A 160 12.70 4.87 13.92
CA THR A 160 11.27 4.94 14.20
C THR A 160 10.51 4.65 12.95
N MET A 161 9.38 3.97 13.06
CA MET A 161 8.52 3.70 11.92
C MET A 161 7.07 4.06 12.26
N HIS A 162 6.44 4.76 11.32
CA HIS A 162 5.05 5.18 11.42
C HIS A 162 4.30 4.73 10.19
N SER A 163 3.26 3.94 10.38
CA SER A 163 2.38 3.53 9.29
C SER A 163 0.95 3.93 9.59
N ARG A 164 0.24 4.43 8.58
CA ARG A 164 -1.14 4.88 8.73
C ARG A 164 -1.96 4.57 7.48
N VAL A 165 -3.15 4.03 7.71
CA VAL A 165 -4.18 3.82 6.69
C VAL A 165 -5.45 4.53 7.13
N ARG A 166 -5.97 5.42 6.28
CA ARG A 166 -7.19 6.18 6.52
C ARG A 166 -8.23 5.82 5.46
N LEU A 167 -9.40 5.41 5.93
CA LEU A 167 -10.50 4.93 5.09
C LEU A 167 -11.77 5.72 5.38
N GLY A 168 -12.34 6.32 4.34
CA GLY A 168 -13.72 6.78 4.34
C GLY A 168 -14.67 5.60 4.11
N ILE A 169 -15.78 5.54 4.84
CA ILE A 169 -16.70 4.42 4.82
C ILE A 169 -18.12 4.93 4.59
N THR A 170 -18.88 4.25 3.75
CA THR A 170 -20.33 4.43 3.66
C THR A 170 -21.00 3.07 3.61
N LEU A 171 -21.92 2.83 4.55
CA LEU A 171 -22.78 1.66 4.59
C LEU A 171 -24.15 2.01 4.06
N PHE A 172 -24.65 1.21 3.15
CA PHE A 172 -25.97 1.37 2.53
C PHE A 172 -26.87 0.21 2.95
N ASP A 173 -28.17 0.49 3.04
CA ASP A 173 -29.21 -0.50 3.18
C ASP A 173 -29.53 -1.19 1.84
N ARG A 174 -30.48 -2.13 1.87
CA ARG A 174 -30.97 -2.84 0.68
C ARG A 174 -31.59 -1.91 -0.38
N ALA A 175 -32.11 -0.76 0.02
CA ALA A 175 -32.70 0.24 -0.88
C ALA A 175 -31.66 1.23 -1.43
N ALA A 176 -30.37 0.99 -1.18
CA ALA A 176 -29.24 1.85 -1.51
C ALA A 176 -29.27 3.24 -0.81
N HIS A 177 -29.95 3.34 0.34
CA HIS A 177 -29.88 4.52 1.17
C HIS A 177 -28.64 4.43 2.08
N PRO A 178 -27.84 5.51 2.20
CA PRO A 178 -26.74 5.53 3.14
C PRO A 178 -27.29 5.57 4.58
N ILE A 179 -26.98 4.55 5.36
CA ILE A 179 -27.38 4.42 6.77
C ILE A 179 -26.27 4.77 7.74
N PHE A 180 -25.03 4.81 7.24
CA PHE A 180 -23.87 5.26 8.00
C PHE A 180 -22.81 5.80 7.04
N SER A 181 -22.15 6.91 7.43
CA SER A 181 -20.93 7.40 6.79
C SER A 181 -19.96 7.87 7.88
N GLY A 182 -18.68 7.59 7.70
CA GLY A 182 -17.65 7.94 8.66
C GLY A 182 -16.25 7.68 8.13
N GLU A 183 -15.27 7.90 9.01
CA GLU A 183 -13.85 7.66 8.73
C GLU A 183 -13.28 6.72 9.80
N VAL A 184 -12.39 5.83 9.39
CA VAL A 184 -11.60 5.00 10.30
C VAL A 184 -10.12 5.11 9.97
N VAL A 185 -9.31 4.98 11.02
CA VAL A 185 -7.85 5.03 10.92
C VAL A 185 -7.26 3.81 11.59
N GLY A 186 -6.34 3.17 10.88
CA GLY A 186 -5.43 2.19 11.46
C GLY A 186 -4.02 2.77 11.44
N SER A 187 -3.31 2.66 12.54
CA SER A 187 -1.92 3.09 12.64
C SER A 187 -1.08 2.03 13.34
N GLU A 188 0.19 2.02 12.97
CA GLU A 188 1.26 1.33 13.66
C GLU A 188 2.38 2.31 13.90
N ASP A 189 2.69 2.56 15.17
CA ASP A 189 3.79 3.39 15.59
C ASP A 189 4.79 2.51 16.34
N GLU A 190 5.91 2.23 15.72
CA GLU A 190 6.97 1.47 16.36
C GLU A 190 7.87 2.42 17.14
N PRO A 191 8.09 2.13 18.43
CA PRO A 191 9.02 2.88 19.24
C PRO A 191 10.43 2.77 18.67
N PRO A 192 11.35 3.69 19.01
CA PRO A 192 12.73 3.61 18.61
C PRO A 192 13.33 2.25 18.97
N ALA A 193 13.74 1.51 17.93
CA ALA A 193 14.39 0.21 18.09
C ALA A 193 15.88 0.32 17.71
N PRO A 194 16.79 -0.32 18.46
CA PRO A 194 18.21 -0.31 18.13
C PRO A 194 18.47 -1.05 16.83
N VAL A 195 19.28 -0.45 15.96
CA VAL A 195 19.73 -1.03 14.70
C VAL A 195 21.17 -1.55 14.90
N GLY A 196 21.29 -2.85 15.08
CA GLY A 196 22.59 -3.53 15.09
C GLY A 196 23.38 -3.42 16.40
N GLY A 197 23.41 -4.48 17.12
CA GLY A 197 24.37 -4.83 18.16
C GLY A 197 24.73 -6.29 18.01
N GLU A 198 25.93 -6.68 18.39
CA GLU A 198 26.56 -7.97 18.06
C GLU A 198 25.84 -9.24 18.53
N VAL A 199 24.69 -9.17 19.19
CA VAL A 199 24.06 -10.37 19.79
C VAL A 199 22.58 -10.54 19.45
N PHE A 200 21.87 -9.49 19.11
CA PHE A 200 20.47 -9.59 18.68
C PHE A 200 20.29 -8.70 17.47
N LEU A 201 20.15 -9.30 16.30
CA LEU A 201 19.50 -8.63 15.18
C LEU A 201 18.10 -8.25 15.69
N PRO A 202 17.78 -6.99 15.98
CA PRO A 202 16.39 -6.62 16.06
C PRO A 202 15.84 -6.99 14.70
N LEU A 203 14.77 -7.74 14.67
CA LEU A 203 14.00 -7.96 13.45
C LEU A 203 13.75 -6.55 12.90
N GLU A 204 14.49 -6.20 11.85
CA GLU A 204 14.32 -4.93 11.18
C GLU A 204 12.91 -4.95 10.62
N THR A 205 11.98 -4.27 11.31
CA THR A 205 10.59 -4.33 10.92
C THR A 205 10.48 -3.84 9.49
N ASP A 206 9.95 -4.69 8.66
CA ASP A 206 9.72 -4.41 7.25
C ASP A 206 8.60 -3.36 7.14
N PRO A 207 8.80 -2.25 6.39
CA PRO A 207 7.73 -1.31 6.10
C PRO A 207 6.46 -1.97 5.56
N ALA A 208 6.57 -3.09 4.85
CA ALA A 208 5.42 -3.86 4.39
C ALA A 208 4.64 -4.50 5.54
N GLU A 209 5.34 -5.01 6.56
CA GLU A 209 4.71 -5.58 7.76
C GLU A 209 4.01 -4.48 8.57
N SER A 210 4.67 -3.37 8.85
CA SER A 210 4.08 -2.23 9.56
C SER A 210 2.83 -1.69 8.86
N LEU A 211 2.88 -1.54 7.52
CA LEU A 211 1.71 -1.12 6.75
C LEU A 211 0.60 -2.18 6.77
N SER A 212 0.94 -3.46 6.81
CA SER A 212 -0.02 -4.57 6.94
C SER A 212 -0.73 -4.56 8.29
N VAL A 213 -0.01 -4.23 9.37
CA VAL A 213 -0.59 -4.02 10.71
C VAL A 213 -1.55 -2.83 10.69
N ALA A 214 -1.12 -1.69 10.15
CA ALA A 214 -1.96 -0.49 10.04
C ALA A 214 -3.23 -0.76 9.21
N LEU A 215 -3.14 -1.46 8.07
CA LEU A 215 -4.30 -1.90 7.29
C LEU A 215 -5.24 -2.79 8.11
N SER A 216 -4.70 -3.76 8.84
CA SER A 216 -5.50 -4.70 9.63
C SER A 216 -6.23 -3.99 10.77
N ARG A 217 -5.56 -3.04 11.43
CA ARG A 217 -6.19 -2.18 12.46
C ARG A 217 -7.27 -1.28 11.87
N ALA A 218 -7.08 -0.73 10.67
CA ALA A 218 -8.14 0.05 9.99
C ALA A 218 -9.38 -0.80 9.72
N VAL A 219 -9.20 -2.04 9.26
CA VAL A 219 -10.30 -3.01 9.06
C VAL A 219 -10.97 -3.35 10.40
N GLY A 220 -10.18 -3.57 11.45
CA GLY A 220 -10.72 -3.81 12.81
C GLY A 220 -11.53 -2.62 13.32
N ALA A 221 -11.01 -1.40 13.16
CA ALA A 221 -11.69 -0.18 13.53
C ALA A 221 -13.02 -0.01 12.77
N LEU A 222 -13.06 -0.35 11.47
CA LEU A 222 -14.28 -0.36 10.67
C LEU A 222 -15.31 -1.33 11.25
N ILE A 223 -14.92 -2.55 11.57
CA ILE A 223 -15.81 -3.58 12.12
C ILE A 223 -16.37 -3.17 13.49
N LEU A 224 -15.53 -2.49 14.30
CA LEU A 224 -15.89 -2.03 15.64
C LEU A 224 -16.60 -0.67 15.67
N GLU A 225 -16.68 0.02 14.52
CA GLU A 225 -17.27 1.36 14.43
C GLU A 225 -18.70 1.36 15.00
N PRO A 226 -19.02 2.23 15.97
CA PRO A 226 -20.33 2.22 16.64
C PRO A 226 -21.52 2.39 15.70
N GLY A 227 -21.35 3.15 14.59
CA GLY A 227 -22.39 3.29 13.57
C GLY A 227 -22.65 1.99 12.82
N ILE A 228 -21.59 1.31 12.40
CA ILE A 228 -21.66 -0.02 11.76
C ILE A 228 -22.28 -1.04 12.73
N ARG A 229 -21.84 -1.05 13.99
CA ARG A 229 -22.34 -1.97 15.03
C ARG A 229 -23.80 -1.77 15.37
N ARG A 230 -24.35 -0.57 15.17
CA ARG A 230 -25.80 -0.31 15.38
C ARG A 230 -26.63 -0.72 14.17
N ALA A 231 -26.06 -0.60 12.96
CA ALA A 231 -26.76 -0.92 11.73
C ALA A 231 -26.83 -2.42 11.43
N LEU A 232 -25.79 -3.17 11.80
CA LEU A 232 -25.69 -4.60 11.49
C LEU A 232 -26.32 -5.48 12.61
N PRO A 233 -26.97 -6.59 12.24
CA PRO A 233 -27.63 -7.51 13.20
C PRO A 233 -26.58 -8.21 14.07
N ARG A 234 -26.90 -8.36 15.36
CA ARG A 234 -26.06 -9.04 16.36
C ARG A 234 -26.55 -10.45 16.63
N PRO A 235 -25.67 -11.35 17.08
CA PRO A 235 -26.11 -12.61 17.66
C PRO A 235 -26.93 -12.32 18.92
N HIS A 236 -28.06 -13.02 19.07
CA HIS A 236 -28.87 -13.00 20.28
C HIS A 236 -28.21 -13.84 21.37
#